data_a03d9b214650efe441acc83395cde59e
#
_entry.id   a03d9b214650efe441acc83395cde59e
#
_cell.length_a   1.000
_cell.length_b   1.000
_cell.length_c   1.000
_cell.angle_alpha   90.00
_cell.angle_beta   90.00
_cell.angle_gamma   90.00
#
_symmetry.space_group_name_H-M   'P 1'
#
loop_
_entity.id
_entity.type
_entity.pdbx_description
1 polymer ?
#
loop_
_entity_poly.entity_id
_entity_poly.type
_entity_poly.pdbx_seq_one_letter_code
_entity_poly.pdbx_strand_id
1 'polypeptide(L)'
;MRDLPLTILYVSPSPIVAADIPMPVTLTERLEKHGQSVLRAARSTAEDAIEANSIRIDTETVSAAVLPTLIDRSKDADMIVVGCRGLGAIGRRLLGSVSSGLVHHAHCPVAIIHDEDPMMPHPSKAPVVVGIDGSPASEQATAIAFEEASRRGVDLVAVHAWSDFSAFDLPPEGWDELEKHAEETLAERLAGWHERYPDVSVRRVVSPDRPGHQLLEQSESAQLTVVGSHGRGGFAGMLLGSVSSAVAQSARMPVIVARQS
;
A
#
# COMPACT_ATOMS: atom_id res chain seq x y z
N MET A 1 10.34 -8.54 -11.38
CA MET A 1 10.70 -7.15 -11.02
C MET A 1 10.03 -6.22 -12.02
N ARG A 2 9.51 -5.07 -11.59
CA ARG A 2 9.01 -4.10 -12.58
C ARG A 2 10.22 -3.47 -13.26
N ASP A 3 10.31 -3.52 -14.57
CA ASP A 3 11.40 -2.88 -15.34
C ASP A 3 11.23 -1.36 -15.40
N LEU A 4 10.83 -0.78 -14.27
CA LEU A 4 10.61 0.65 -14.10
C LEU A 4 11.81 1.29 -13.40
N PRO A 5 12.16 2.54 -13.76
CA PRO A 5 13.21 3.27 -13.05
C PRO A 5 12.80 3.53 -11.60
N LEU A 6 13.79 3.48 -10.70
CA LEU A 6 13.62 3.82 -9.28
C LEU A 6 14.18 5.21 -9.02
N THR A 7 13.35 6.12 -8.54
CA THR A 7 13.81 7.43 -8.04
C THR A 7 13.77 7.44 -6.51
N ILE A 8 14.92 7.60 -5.87
CA ILE A 8 15.03 7.75 -4.42
C ILE A 8 15.05 9.25 -4.12
N LEU A 9 13.96 9.72 -3.49
CA LEU A 9 13.74 11.13 -3.22
C LEU A 9 13.96 11.45 -1.74
N TYR A 10 14.84 12.40 -1.46
CA TYR A 10 15.02 13.00 -0.14
C TYR A 10 14.46 14.42 -0.14
N VAL A 11 13.45 14.67 0.67
CA VAL A 11 12.86 15.99 0.82
C VAL A 11 13.32 16.57 2.16
N SER A 12 14.13 17.63 2.11
CA SER A 12 14.56 18.37 3.28
C SER A 12 13.62 19.55 3.56
N PRO A 13 13.35 19.89 4.83
CA PRO A 13 12.63 21.10 5.14
C PRO A 13 13.32 22.32 4.49
N SER A 14 12.52 23.21 3.89
CA SER A 14 13.08 24.47 3.37
C SER A 14 13.72 25.26 4.53
N PRO A 15 14.89 25.86 4.32
CA PRO A 15 15.57 26.67 5.35
C PRO A 15 14.81 27.93 5.80
N ILE A 16 13.69 28.25 5.14
CA ILE A 16 12.81 29.33 5.55
C ILE A 16 11.83 28.78 6.59
N VAL A 17 12.25 28.72 7.82
CA VAL A 17 11.38 28.45 8.96
C VAL A 17 10.54 29.69 9.23
N ALA A 18 9.30 29.49 9.61
CA ALA A 18 8.15 30.38 9.90
C ALA A 18 8.40 31.65 10.74
N ALA A 19 9.49 32.31 10.61
CA ALA A 19 9.79 33.64 11.12
C ALA A 19 11.03 34.18 10.42
N ASP A 20 10.97 34.81 9.31
CA ASP A 20 12.00 35.66 8.66
C ASP A 20 13.45 35.62 9.17
N ILE A 21 13.82 34.56 9.91
CA ILE A 21 15.16 34.34 10.47
C ILE A 21 15.90 33.36 9.55
N PRO A 22 16.95 33.81 8.85
CA PRO A 22 17.76 32.92 8.04
C PRO A 22 18.40 31.82 8.91
N MET A 23 18.27 30.57 8.47
CA MET A 23 19.00 29.49 9.14
C MET A 23 20.52 29.74 9.05
N PRO A 24 21.29 29.46 10.10
CA PRO A 24 22.74 29.52 10.03
C PRO A 24 23.26 28.64 8.90
N VAL A 25 24.19 29.16 8.09
CA VAL A 25 24.81 28.45 6.96
C VAL A 25 25.34 27.06 7.37
N THR A 26 25.93 26.98 8.57
CA THR A 26 26.44 25.70 9.12
C THR A 26 25.34 24.65 9.35
N LEU A 27 24.10 25.04 9.61
CA LEU A 27 22.98 24.12 9.78
C LEU A 27 22.47 23.66 8.43
N THR A 28 22.37 24.55 7.45
CA THR A 28 22.01 24.19 6.07
C THR A 28 22.99 23.18 5.48
N GLU A 29 24.30 23.44 5.60
CA GLU A 29 25.34 22.52 5.16
C GLU A 29 25.27 21.14 5.85
N ARG A 30 24.94 21.11 7.14
CA ARG A 30 24.74 19.84 7.87
C ARG A 30 23.54 19.06 7.36
N LEU A 31 22.43 19.73 7.10
CA LEU A 31 21.21 19.10 6.55
C LEU A 31 21.47 18.55 5.14
N GLU A 32 22.17 19.28 4.30
CA GLU A 32 22.56 18.83 2.96
C GLU A 32 23.47 17.59 3.02
N LYS A 33 24.52 17.62 3.86
CA LYS A 33 25.42 16.48 4.06
C LYS A 33 24.68 15.25 4.61
N HIS A 34 23.74 15.47 5.51
CA HIS A 34 22.88 14.40 6.04
C HIS A 34 22.03 13.80 4.93
N GLY A 35 21.32 14.62 4.15
CA GLY A 35 20.51 14.16 3.02
C GLY A 35 21.31 13.35 2.00
N GLN A 36 22.50 13.82 1.63
CA GLN A 36 23.42 13.11 0.74
C GLN A 36 23.87 11.76 1.33
N SER A 37 24.10 11.71 2.65
CA SER A 37 24.45 10.46 3.31
C SER A 37 23.31 9.45 3.30
N VAL A 38 22.07 9.90 3.56
CA VAL A 38 20.86 9.08 3.50
C VAL A 38 20.63 8.54 2.09
N LEU A 39 20.74 9.40 1.07
CA LEU A 39 20.57 8.99 -0.33
C LEU A 39 21.63 7.97 -0.77
N ARG A 40 22.88 8.15 -0.36
CA ARG A 40 23.94 7.17 -0.68
C ARG A 40 23.68 5.82 -0.04
N ALA A 41 23.28 5.79 1.22
CA ALA A 41 22.94 4.55 1.92
C ALA A 41 21.73 3.86 1.26
N ALA A 42 20.65 4.60 0.96
CA ALA A 42 19.47 4.07 0.31
C ALA A 42 19.77 3.54 -1.10
N ARG A 43 20.59 4.26 -1.87
CA ARG A 43 21.05 3.83 -3.19
C ARG A 43 21.85 2.52 -3.11
N SER A 44 22.81 2.43 -2.19
CA SER A 44 23.59 1.20 -1.98
C SER A 44 22.67 0.03 -1.64
N THR A 45 21.71 0.22 -0.74
CA THR A 45 20.73 -0.82 -0.40
C THR A 45 19.90 -1.26 -1.63
N ALA A 46 19.51 -0.32 -2.48
CA ALA A 46 18.76 -0.64 -3.69
C ALA A 46 19.64 -1.38 -4.72
N GLU A 47 20.89 -0.95 -4.90
CA GLU A 47 21.85 -1.61 -5.80
C GLU A 47 22.17 -3.04 -5.34
N ASP A 48 22.28 -3.27 -4.02
CA ASP A 48 22.53 -4.60 -3.45
C ASP A 48 21.31 -5.55 -3.58
N ALA A 49 20.09 -4.99 -3.62
CA ALA A 49 18.85 -5.76 -3.74
C ALA A 49 18.47 -6.08 -5.19
N ILE A 50 19.07 -5.43 -6.16
CA ILE A 50 18.72 -5.53 -7.58
C ILE A 50 19.87 -6.23 -8.31
N GLU A 51 19.53 -7.19 -9.19
CA GLU A 51 20.53 -7.78 -10.09
C GLU A 51 21.21 -6.69 -10.91
N ALA A 52 22.53 -6.77 -11.02
CA ALA A 52 23.37 -5.72 -11.59
C ALA A 52 22.81 -5.18 -12.94
N ASN A 53 22.51 -3.90 -12.97
CA ASN A 53 22.01 -3.14 -14.14
C ASN A 53 20.61 -3.50 -14.67
N SER A 54 19.75 -4.15 -13.89
CA SER A 54 18.40 -4.49 -14.35
C SER A 54 17.46 -3.29 -14.43
N ILE A 55 17.65 -2.25 -13.59
CA ILE A 55 16.86 -1.01 -13.60
C ILE A 55 17.74 0.21 -13.36
N ARG A 56 17.27 1.37 -13.84
CA ARG A 56 17.91 2.67 -13.56
C ARG A 56 17.53 3.15 -12.16
N ILE A 57 18.53 3.54 -11.36
CA ILE A 57 18.36 4.13 -10.03
C ILE A 57 18.82 5.59 -10.05
N ASP A 58 17.88 6.51 -9.87
CA ASP A 58 18.15 7.93 -9.73
C ASP A 58 18.01 8.38 -8.28
N THR A 59 18.75 9.40 -7.87
CA THR A 59 18.63 10.02 -6.54
C THR A 59 18.38 11.50 -6.69
N GLU A 60 17.45 12.04 -5.91
CA GLU A 60 17.08 13.45 -5.96
C GLU A 60 16.96 14.04 -4.56
N THR A 61 17.40 15.28 -4.39
CA THR A 61 17.17 16.08 -3.18
C THR A 61 16.31 17.28 -3.53
N VAL A 62 15.23 17.48 -2.77
CA VAL A 62 14.34 18.64 -2.91
C VAL A 62 14.25 19.37 -1.58
N SER A 63 14.43 20.70 -1.58
CA SER A 63 14.23 21.52 -0.39
C SER A 63 12.84 22.16 -0.42
N ALA A 64 11.88 21.53 0.25
CA ALA A 64 10.46 21.93 0.24
C ALA A 64 9.67 21.27 1.37
N ALA A 65 8.35 21.51 1.43
CA ALA A 65 7.43 20.82 2.32
C ALA A 65 7.25 19.35 1.85
N VAL A 66 7.48 18.38 2.73
CA VAL A 66 7.56 16.95 2.39
C VAL A 66 6.29 16.45 1.71
N LEU A 67 5.14 16.55 2.38
CA LEU A 67 3.90 15.96 1.88
C LEU A 67 3.41 16.59 0.55
N PRO A 68 3.36 17.93 0.39
CA PRO A 68 3.00 18.53 -0.89
C PRO A 68 3.91 18.11 -2.05
N THR A 69 5.22 18.02 -1.80
CA THR A 69 6.18 17.56 -2.81
C THR A 69 5.91 16.14 -3.25
N LEU A 70 5.68 15.22 -2.31
CA LEU A 70 5.39 13.81 -2.63
C LEU A 70 4.05 13.64 -3.34
N ILE A 71 3.03 14.42 -2.97
CA ILE A 71 1.74 14.43 -3.67
C ILE A 71 1.93 14.91 -5.13
N ASP A 72 2.72 15.94 -5.33
CA ASP A 72 2.99 16.42 -6.70
C ASP A 72 3.75 15.38 -7.52
N ARG A 73 4.77 14.73 -6.95
CA ARG A 73 5.52 13.65 -7.61
C ARG A 73 4.67 12.41 -7.91
N SER A 74 3.59 12.19 -7.17
CA SER A 74 2.69 11.06 -7.41
C SER A 74 1.89 11.18 -8.72
N LYS A 75 1.84 12.35 -9.35
CA LYS A 75 1.16 12.55 -10.64
C LYS A 75 1.88 11.87 -11.80
N ASP A 76 3.20 11.77 -11.70
CA ASP A 76 4.08 11.25 -12.74
C ASP A 76 4.73 9.91 -12.36
N ALA A 77 4.36 9.34 -11.22
CA ALA A 77 4.88 8.08 -10.72
C ALA A 77 3.89 6.93 -10.92
N ASP A 78 4.39 5.75 -11.27
CA ASP A 78 3.57 4.52 -11.31
C ASP A 78 3.19 4.05 -9.91
N MET A 79 4.02 4.34 -8.91
CA MET A 79 3.80 4.03 -7.50
C MET A 79 4.72 4.86 -6.61
N ILE A 80 4.24 5.26 -5.43
CA ILE A 80 5.08 5.80 -4.36
C ILE A 80 5.23 4.76 -3.26
N VAL A 81 6.47 4.55 -2.81
CA VAL A 81 6.80 3.64 -1.70
C VAL A 81 7.28 4.46 -0.51
N VAL A 82 6.67 4.26 0.64
CA VAL A 82 7.03 4.93 1.90
C VAL A 82 7.01 3.96 3.07
N GLY A 83 7.78 4.25 4.11
CA GLY A 83 7.65 3.54 5.39
C GLY A 83 6.38 3.95 6.12
N CYS A 84 5.84 3.08 6.95
CA CYS A 84 4.64 3.37 7.75
C CYS A 84 4.87 4.51 8.75
N ARG A 85 6.12 4.73 9.17
CA ARG A 85 6.51 5.71 10.20
C ARG A 85 7.78 6.48 9.81
N GLY A 86 7.94 7.69 10.40
CA GLY A 86 9.18 8.47 10.37
C GLY A 86 9.87 8.48 11.73
N LEU A 87 10.98 9.22 11.83
CA LEU A 87 11.85 9.32 13.01
C LEU A 87 11.19 9.78 14.33
N GLY A 88 9.95 10.27 14.31
CA GLY A 88 9.24 10.84 15.46
C GLY A 88 8.03 10.04 15.95
N ALA A 89 7.82 8.83 15.49
CA ALA A 89 6.60 8.09 15.82
C ALA A 89 6.65 7.45 17.22
N ILE A 90 5.74 7.89 18.07
CA ILE A 90 5.47 7.28 19.37
C ILE A 90 4.24 6.37 19.23
N GLY A 91 4.46 5.05 19.30
CA GLY A 91 3.38 4.05 19.27
C GLY A 91 3.38 3.10 18.07
N ARG A 92 3.01 1.83 18.31
CA ARG A 92 3.18 0.71 17.37
C ARG A 92 2.10 0.58 16.27
N ARG A 93 1.04 1.39 16.23
CA ARG A 93 -0.16 1.15 15.41
C ARG A 93 -0.70 2.36 14.63
N LEU A 94 0.09 3.43 14.45
CA LEU A 94 -0.38 4.61 13.72
C LEU A 94 0.52 4.89 12.52
N LEU A 95 -0.08 5.19 11.37
CA LEU A 95 0.63 5.72 10.22
C LEU A 95 1.23 7.08 10.56
N GLY A 96 2.44 7.34 10.08
CA GLY A 96 3.04 8.67 10.12
C GLY A 96 2.23 9.68 9.31
N SER A 97 2.43 10.97 9.57
CA SER A 97 1.71 12.05 8.87
C SER A 97 1.93 12.05 7.36
N VAL A 98 3.14 11.70 6.90
CA VAL A 98 3.47 11.62 5.48
C VAL A 98 2.76 10.43 4.83
N SER A 99 2.88 9.24 5.40
CA SER A 99 2.26 8.02 4.87
C SER A 99 0.74 8.16 4.86
N SER A 100 0.14 8.67 5.95
CA SER A 100 -1.29 8.95 6.02
C SER A 100 -1.71 9.99 4.97
N GLY A 101 -0.98 11.09 4.84
CA GLY A 101 -1.28 12.11 3.84
C GLY A 101 -1.21 11.60 2.41
N LEU A 102 -0.22 10.76 2.08
CA LEU A 102 -0.10 10.14 0.76
C LEU A 102 -1.25 9.19 0.46
N VAL A 103 -1.61 8.32 1.40
CA VAL A 103 -2.75 7.40 1.21
C VAL A 103 -4.04 8.17 0.94
N HIS A 104 -4.21 9.39 1.47
CA HIS A 104 -5.38 10.24 1.22
C HIS A 104 -5.28 11.03 -0.10
N HIS A 105 -4.10 11.48 -0.50
CA HIS A 105 -3.98 12.55 -1.51
C HIS A 105 -3.11 12.18 -2.72
N ALA A 106 -2.37 11.08 -2.72
CA ALA A 106 -1.55 10.70 -3.87
C ALA A 106 -2.41 10.42 -5.12
N HIS A 107 -1.82 10.60 -6.30
CA HIS A 107 -2.45 10.38 -7.61
C HIS A 107 -2.08 9.01 -8.22
N CYS A 108 -1.20 8.27 -7.59
CA CYS A 108 -0.83 6.91 -7.96
C CYS A 108 -1.00 5.94 -6.78
N PRO A 109 -0.90 4.62 -6.95
CA PRO A 109 -0.84 3.65 -5.87
C PRO A 109 0.24 3.98 -4.85
N VAL A 110 -0.07 3.77 -3.57
CA VAL A 110 0.87 4.00 -2.46
C VAL A 110 1.19 2.68 -1.77
N ALA A 111 2.46 2.28 -1.81
CA ALA A 111 2.95 1.14 -1.04
C ALA A 111 3.47 1.63 0.32
N ILE A 112 2.96 1.04 1.38
CA ILE A 112 3.36 1.31 2.76
C ILE A 112 4.15 0.11 3.25
N ILE A 113 5.39 0.34 3.63
CA ILE A 113 6.26 -0.68 4.19
C ILE A 113 6.17 -0.58 5.72
N HIS A 114 5.69 -1.65 6.33
CA HIS A 114 5.64 -1.76 7.78
C HIS A 114 6.97 -2.31 8.30
N ASP A 115 7.41 -1.77 9.44
CA ASP A 115 8.59 -2.30 10.13
C ASP A 115 8.19 -3.61 10.81
N GLU A 116 8.57 -4.69 10.20
CA GLU A 116 8.43 -5.98 10.82
C GLU A 116 9.55 -6.26 11.80
N ASP A 117 9.25 -7.12 12.76
CA ASP A 117 10.29 -7.71 13.57
C ASP A 117 11.21 -8.52 12.64
N PRO A 118 12.49 -8.13 12.48
CA PRO A 118 13.41 -8.85 11.61
C PRO A 118 13.63 -10.32 12.03
N MET A 119 13.10 -10.72 13.18
CA MET A 119 13.12 -12.11 13.68
C MET A 119 12.04 -13.00 13.05
N MET A 120 11.12 -12.46 12.29
CA MET A 120 10.10 -13.23 11.55
C MET A 120 10.38 -13.17 10.04
N PRO A 121 11.24 -14.06 9.49
CA PRO A 121 11.44 -14.13 8.06
C PRO A 121 10.14 -14.57 7.39
N HIS A 122 9.60 -13.71 6.49
CA HIS A 122 8.44 -14.11 5.71
C HIS A 122 8.75 -15.33 4.87
N PRO A 123 7.83 -16.29 4.80
CA PRO A 123 7.96 -17.37 3.85
C PRO A 123 7.98 -16.73 2.44
N SER A 124 9.05 -16.95 1.69
CA SER A 124 9.20 -16.48 0.30
C SER A 124 8.06 -16.94 -0.63
N LYS A 125 7.20 -17.85 -0.15
CA LYS A 125 6.02 -18.40 -0.83
C LYS A 125 4.70 -17.94 -0.23
N ALA A 126 4.69 -16.98 0.69
CA ALA A 126 3.47 -16.45 1.24
C ALA A 126 2.64 -15.75 0.15
N PRO A 127 1.30 -15.86 0.15
CA PRO A 127 0.45 -15.33 -0.90
C PRO A 127 0.42 -13.79 -0.88
N VAL A 128 -0.08 -13.23 -1.99
CA VAL A 128 -0.62 -11.87 -2.02
C VAL A 128 -2.09 -11.91 -1.63
N VAL A 129 -2.55 -10.96 -0.81
CA VAL A 129 -3.96 -10.83 -0.42
C VAL A 129 -4.57 -9.62 -1.12
N VAL A 130 -5.80 -9.72 -1.60
CA VAL A 130 -6.54 -8.59 -2.18
C VAL A 130 -7.96 -8.52 -1.64
N GLY A 131 -8.40 -7.30 -1.31
CA GLY A 131 -9.79 -7.01 -0.96
C GLY A 131 -10.61 -6.66 -2.21
N ILE A 132 -11.69 -7.39 -2.44
CA ILE A 132 -12.56 -7.21 -3.61
C ILE A 132 -13.98 -6.90 -3.13
N ASP A 133 -14.47 -5.70 -3.47
CA ASP A 133 -15.84 -5.28 -3.20
C ASP A 133 -16.61 -4.87 -4.47
N GLY A 134 -15.94 -4.92 -5.63
CA GLY A 134 -16.51 -4.56 -6.93
C GLY A 134 -16.59 -3.05 -7.19
N SER A 135 -15.96 -2.23 -6.34
CA SER A 135 -15.75 -0.80 -6.65
C SER A 135 -14.65 -0.64 -7.70
N PRO A 136 -14.62 0.48 -8.45
CA PRO A 136 -13.56 0.74 -9.41
C PRO A 136 -12.15 0.75 -8.78
N ALA A 137 -12.01 1.18 -7.53
CA ALA A 137 -10.74 1.14 -6.81
C ALA A 137 -10.33 -0.31 -6.46
N SER A 138 -11.29 -1.17 -6.17
CA SER A 138 -11.05 -2.60 -5.93
C SER A 138 -10.66 -3.34 -7.23
N GLU A 139 -11.18 -2.93 -8.38
CA GLU A 139 -10.75 -3.48 -9.68
C GLU A 139 -9.29 -3.15 -9.96
N GLN A 140 -8.86 -1.92 -9.68
CA GLN A 140 -7.46 -1.54 -9.80
C GLN A 140 -6.58 -2.30 -8.78
N ALA A 141 -7.06 -2.48 -7.54
CA ALA A 141 -6.36 -3.30 -6.54
C ALA A 141 -6.20 -4.74 -7.01
N THR A 142 -7.24 -5.31 -7.64
CA THR A 142 -7.21 -6.65 -8.22
C THR A 142 -6.15 -6.77 -9.32
N ALA A 143 -6.07 -5.79 -10.22
CA ALA A 143 -5.05 -5.76 -11.26
C ALA A 143 -3.62 -5.76 -10.69
N ILE A 144 -3.37 -4.90 -9.70
CA ILE A 144 -2.07 -4.81 -9.02
C ILE A 144 -1.75 -6.13 -8.30
N ALA A 145 -2.74 -6.73 -7.62
CA ALA A 145 -2.53 -7.96 -6.86
C ALA A 145 -2.19 -9.16 -7.75
N PHE A 146 -2.86 -9.31 -8.89
CA PHE A 146 -2.51 -10.35 -9.88
C PHE A 146 -1.11 -10.14 -10.45
N GLU A 147 -0.77 -8.91 -10.81
CA GLU A 147 0.57 -8.58 -11.30
C GLU A 147 1.66 -8.88 -10.26
N GLU A 148 1.43 -8.52 -8.99
CA GLU A 148 2.38 -8.81 -7.91
C GLU A 148 2.47 -10.31 -7.59
N ALA A 149 1.36 -11.05 -7.61
CA ALA A 149 1.35 -12.49 -7.39
C ALA A 149 2.12 -13.22 -8.50
N SER A 150 1.83 -12.91 -9.78
CA SER A 150 2.53 -13.47 -10.93
C SER A 150 4.03 -13.19 -10.88
N ARG A 151 4.45 -11.95 -10.65
CA ARG A 151 5.87 -11.57 -10.56
C ARG A 151 6.63 -12.25 -9.44
N ARG A 152 5.95 -12.54 -8.33
CA ARG A 152 6.53 -13.23 -7.17
C ARG A 152 6.43 -14.74 -7.28
N GLY A 153 5.68 -15.27 -8.24
CA GLY A 153 5.42 -16.70 -8.42
C GLY A 153 4.69 -17.30 -7.21
N VAL A 154 3.68 -16.60 -6.68
CA VAL A 154 2.92 -16.99 -5.48
C VAL A 154 1.42 -16.95 -5.73
N ASP A 155 0.67 -17.62 -4.85
CA ASP A 155 -0.78 -17.64 -4.90
C ASP A 155 -1.38 -16.28 -4.55
N LEU A 156 -2.61 -16.03 -5.02
CA LEU A 156 -3.44 -14.90 -4.67
C LEU A 156 -4.59 -15.33 -3.76
N VAL A 157 -4.81 -14.60 -2.68
CA VAL A 157 -5.98 -14.76 -1.82
C VAL A 157 -6.93 -13.59 -2.06
N ALA A 158 -8.06 -13.88 -2.70
CA ALA A 158 -9.10 -12.92 -2.99
C ALA A 158 -10.15 -12.93 -1.88
N VAL A 159 -10.28 -11.84 -1.15
CA VAL A 159 -11.18 -11.68 0.01
C VAL A 159 -12.37 -10.81 -0.38
N HIS A 160 -13.57 -11.33 -0.21
CA HIS A 160 -14.82 -10.59 -0.35
C HIS A 160 -15.64 -10.70 0.91
N ALA A 161 -16.01 -9.57 1.52
CA ALA A 161 -16.97 -9.52 2.61
C ALA A 161 -18.27 -8.86 2.13
N TRP A 162 -19.41 -9.50 2.35
CA TRP A 162 -20.69 -9.03 1.85
C TRP A 162 -21.45 -8.15 2.83
N SER A 163 -21.01 -8.04 4.09
CA SER A 163 -21.61 -7.20 5.11
C SER A 163 -20.56 -6.36 5.85
N ASP A 164 -20.91 -5.11 6.12
CA ASP A 164 -20.16 -4.22 7.03
C ASP A 164 -20.66 -4.34 8.49
N PHE A 165 -21.73 -5.11 8.72
CA PHE A 165 -22.31 -5.35 10.03
C PHE A 165 -21.73 -6.62 10.65
N SER A 166 -21.71 -6.67 11.99
CA SER A 166 -21.38 -7.90 12.69
C SER A 166 -22.43 -8.98 12.36
N ALA A 167 -21.96 -10.12 11.88
CA ALA A 167 -22.82 -11.25 11.55
C ALA A 167 -23.72 -11.71 12.71
N PHE A 168 -23.35 -11.36 13.95
CA PHE A 168 -24.13 -11.65 15.15
C PHE A 168 -25.43 -10.83 15.27
N ASP A 169 -25.59 -9.76 14.49
CA ASP A 169 -26.76 -8.89 14.54
C ASP A 169 -27.86 -9.30 13.55
N LEU A 170 -27.62 -10.32 12.70
CA LEU A 170 -28.57 -10.82 11.72
C LEU A 170 -29.06 -12.23 12.10
N PRO A 171 -30.37 -12.54 11.91
CA PRO A 171 -30.86 -13.89 12.09
C PRO A 171 -30.21 -14.82 11.05
N PRO A 172 -29.93 -16.09 11.42
CA PRO A 172 -29.22 -17.05 10.55
C PRO A 172 -29.99 -17.49 9.30
N GLU A 173 -31.29 -17.16 9.25
CA GLU A 173 -32.15 -17.52 8.13
C GLU A 173 -31.78 -16.72 6.86
N GLY A 174 -31.41 -17.46 5.80
CA GLY A 174 -31.01 -16.83 4.51
C GLY A 174 -29.50 -16.58 4.35
N TRP A 175 -28.67 -16.98 5.30
CA TRP A 175 -27.22 -16.81 5.18
C TRP A 175 -26.62 -17.61 4.03
N ASP A 176 -27.07 -18.84 3.82
CA ASP A 176 -26.62 -19.70 2.74
C ASP A 176 -26.85 -19.06 1.35
N GLU A 177 -27.98 -18.36 1.18
CA GLU A 177 -28.28 -17.65 -0.06
C GLU A 177 -27.38 -16.41 -0.24
N LEU A 178 -27.11 -15.68 0.84
CA LEU A 178 -26.22 -14.52 0.84
C LEU A 178 -24.78 -14.92 0.57
N GLU A 179 -24.29 -15.98 1.19
CA GLU A 179 -22.95 -16.52 0.97
C GLU A 179 -22.80 -16.98 -0.49
N LYS A 180 -23.77 -17.74 -1.01
CA LYS A 180 -23.79 -18.16 -2.41
C LYS A 180 -23.74 -16.96 -3.37
N HIS A 181 -24.53 -15.94 -3.11
CA HIS A 181 -24.53 -14.71 -3.93
C HIS A 181 -23.20 -13.99 -3.85
N ALA A 182 -22.58 -13.95 -2.68
CA ALA A 182 -21.26 -13.35 -2.49
C ALA A 182 -20.15 -14.16 -3.21
N GLU A 183 -20.25 -15.50 -3.21
CA GLU A 183 -19.35 -16.36 -3.99
C GLU A 183 -19.50 -16.14 -5.51
N GLU A 184 -20.74 -16.04 -6.01
CA GLU A 184 -21.03 -15.73 -7.40
C GLU A 184 -20.47 -14.36 -7.78
N THR A 185 -20.71 -13.35 -6.93
CA THR A 185 -20.17 -11.99 -7.13
C THR A 185 -18.64 -12.00 -7.20
N LEU A 186 -17.98 -12.69 -6.28
CA LEU A 186 -16.52 -12.78 -6.29
C LEU A 186 -16.01 -13.52 -7.54
N ALA A 187 -16.71 -14.58 -7.95
CA ALA A 187 -16.37 -15.32 -9.18
C ALA A 187 -16.48 -14.46 -10.42
N GLU A 188 -17.54 -13.64 -10.53
CA GLU A 188 -17.72 -12.69 -11.63
C GLU A 188 -16.61 -11.64 -11.67
N ARG A 189 -16.21 -11.09 -10.53
CA ARG A 189 -15.12 -10.09 -10.43
C ARG A 189 -13.76 -10.67 -10.76
N LEU A 190 -13.57 -11.97 -10.58
CA LEU A 190 -12.35 -12.69 -10.92
C LEU A 190 -12.38 -13.27 -12.36
N ALA A 191 -13.51 -13.20 -13.03
CA ALA A 191 -13.63 -13.70 -14.40
C ALA A 191 -12.66 -12.96 -15.35
N GLY A 192 -12.00 -13.71 -16.22
CA GLY A 192 -11.00 -13.18 -17.17
C GLY A 192 -9.59 -12.96 -16.61
N TRP A 193 -9.43 -12.84 -15.30
CA TRP A 193 -8.10 -12.67 -14.71
C TRP A 193 -7.22 -13.91 -14.85
N HIS A 194 -7.82 -15.10 -14.76
CA HIS A 194 -7.09 -16.36 -14.96
C HIS A 194 -6.56 -16.52 -16.41
N GLU A 195 -7.27 -15.99 -17.39
CA GLU A 195 -6.79 -15.99 -18.78
C GLU A 195 -5.57 -15.09 -18.95
N ARG A 196 -5.54 -13.96 -18.24
CA ARG A 196 -4.45 -12.98 -18.27
C ARG A 196 -3.24 -13.40 -17.43
N TYR A 197 -3.49 -14.10 -16.31
CA TYR A 197 -2.47 -14.58 -15.38
C TYR A 197 -2.67 -16.06 -15.08
N PRO A 198 -2.39 -16.95 -16.05
CA PRO A 198 -2.63 -18.40 -15.91
C PRO A 198 -1.68 -19.08 -14.90
N ASP A 199 -0.60 -18.40 -14.52
CA ASP A 199 0.39 -18.81 -13.54
C ASP A 199 -0.04 -18.51 -12.09
N VAL A 200 -1.11 -17.73 -11.89
CA VAL A 200 -1.57 -17.35 -10.55
C VAL A 200 -2.72 -18.22 -10.09
N SER A 201 -2.49 -19.02 -9.06
CA SER A 201 -3.56 -19.76 -8.37
C SER A 201 -4.32 -18.83 -7.44
N VAL A 202 -5.66 -18.85 -7.51
CA VAL A 202 -6.52 -17.96 -6.71
C VAL A 202 -7.29 -18.75 -5.68
N ARG A 203 -7.07 -18.47 -4.40
CA ARG A 203 -7.90 -18.91 -3.29
C ARG A 203 -8.95 -17.84 -2.98
N ARG A 204 -10.22 -18.20 -3.07
CA ARG A 204 -11.33 -17.31 -2.72
C ARG A 204 -11.68 -17.44 -1.25
N VAL A 205 -11.90 -16.31 -0.60
CA VAL A 205 -12.36 -16.21 0.80
C VAL A 205 -13.57 -15.29 0.81
N VAL A 206 -14.72 -15.86 1.11
CA VAL A 206 -15.97 -15.13 1.29
C VAL A 206 -16.28 -15.10 2.78
N SER A 207 -16.66 -13.94 3.29
CA SER A 207 -16.96 -13.77 4.70
C SER A 207 -18.21 -12.91 4.89
N PRO A 208 -19.09 -13.26 5.85
CA PRO A 208 -20.26 -12.44 6.16
C PRO A 208 -19.91 -11.14 6.90
N ASP A 209 -18.69 -10.98 7.41
CA ASP A 209 -18.40 -9.99 8.43
C ASP A 209 -17.14 -9.17 8.12
N ARG A 210 -17.18 -7.91 8.55
CA ARG A 210 -16.09 -6.97 8.80
C ARG A 210 -14.90 -7.07 7.83
N PRO A 211 -15.00 -6.54 6.61
CA PRO A 211 -13.99 -6.68 5.57
C PRO A 211 -12.57 -6.30 6.05
N GLY A 212 -12.45 -5.27 6.86
CA GLY A 212 -11.15 -4.86 7.42
C GLY A 212 -10.54 -5.91 8.35
N HIS A 213 -11.35 -6.58 9.18
CA HIS A 213 -10.87 -7.64 10.07
C HIS A 213 -10.43 -8.87 9.28
N GLN A 214 -11.24 -9.30 8.30
CA GLN A 214 -10.92 -10.44 7.45
C GLN A 214 -9.63 -10.21 6.64
N LEU A 215 -9.46 -9.02 6.08
CA LEU A 215 -8.23 -8.66 5.38
C LEU A 215 -7.02 -8.67 6.30
N LEU A 216 -7.13 -8.15 7.53
CA LEU A 216 -6.05 -8.18 8.51
C LEU A 216 -5.70 -9.61 8.92
N GLU A 217 -6.70 -10.47 9.15
CA GLU A 217 -6.48 -11.88 9.46
C GLU A 217 -5.75 -12.61 8.33
N GLN A 218 -6.21 -12.47 7.08
CA GLN A 218 -5.52 -13.06 5.93
C GLN A 218 -4.13 -12.46 5.71
N SER A 219 -3.94 -11.17 6.03
CA SER A 219 -2.65 -10.50 5.88
C SER A 219 -1.56 -11.07 6.79
N GLU A 220 -1.90 -11.66 7.94
CA GLU A 220 -0.92 -12.23 8.86
C GLU A 220 -0.10 -13.39 8.24
N SER A 221 -0.66 -14.07 7.25
CA SER A 221 -0.01 -15.15 6.50
C SER A 221 0.44 -14.74 5.09
N ALA A 222 0.35 -13.46 4.75
CA ALA A 222 0.66 -12.92 3.43
C ALA A 222 2.01 -12.20 3.39
N GLN A 223 2.58 -12.02 2.22
CA GLN A 223 3.76 -11.16 2.02
C GLN A 223 3.40 -9.75 1.54
N LEU A 224 2.17 -9.56 1.08
CA LEU A 224 1.65 -8.28 0.57
C LEU A 224 0.13 -8.29 0.65
N THR A 225 -0.45 -7.17 1.06
CA THR A 225 -1.89 -6.94 0.99
C THR A 225 -2.20 -5.76 0.06
N VAL A 226 -3.18 -5.92 -0.83
CA VAL A 226 -3.60 -4.88 -1.78
C VAL A 226 -5.06 -4.54 -1.53
N VAL A 227 -5.34 -3.25 -1.38
CA VAL A 227 -6.71 -2.75 -1.17
C VAL A 227 -6.98 -1.54 -2.06
N GLY A 228 -8.24 -1.36 -2.44
CA GLY A 228 -8.66 -0.13 -3.11
C GLY A 228 -8.69 1.05 -2.12
N SER A 229 -8.53 2.28 -2.60
CA SER A 229 -8.62 3.46 -1.74
C SER A 229 -10.03 3.68 -1.17
N HIS A 230 -11.06 3.27 -1.89
CA HIS A 230 -12.47 3.39 -1.50
C HIS A 230 -13.24 2.12 -1.86
N GLY A 231 -14.33 1.87 -1.14
CA GLY A 231 -15.29 0.81 -1.42
C GLY A 231 -16.62 1.35 -1.97
N ARG A 232 -17.62 0.47 -2.06
CA ARG A 232 -18.99 0.77 -2.55
C ARG A 232 -19.73 1.84 -1.74
N GLY A 233 -19.42 1.99 -0.43
CA GLY A 233 -20.11 2.88 0.50
C GLY A 233 -19.46 4.25 0.68
N GLY A 234 -18.51 4.64 -0.18
CA GLY A 234 -17.79 5.89 -0.03
C GLY A 234 -18.72 7.09 -0.13
N PHE A 235 -18.89 7.86 0.96
CA PHE A 235 -19.55 9.16 0.89
C PHE A 235 -18.75 10.08 -0.03
N ALA A 236 -19.45 10.84 -0.88
CA ALA A 236 -18.83 11.83 -1.75
C ALA A 236 -17.98 12.80 -0.90
N GLY A 237 -16.66 12.82 -1.16
CA GLY A 237 -15.71 13.63 -0.41
C GLY A 237 -14.84 12.89 0.59
N MET A 238 -15.06 11.61 0.87
CA MET A 238 -14.11 10.80 1.65
C MET A 238 -12.90 10.44 0.77
N LEU A 239 -11.72 10.79 1.23
CA LEU A 239 -10.45 10.56 0.51
C LEU A 239 -9.91 9.13 0.68
N LEU A 240 -10.41 8.39 1.67
CA LEU A 240 -10.02 7.01 1.97
C LEU A 240 -11.17 6.26 2.66
N GLY A 241 -11.40 5.01 2.26
CA GLY A 241 -12.39 4.13 2.87
C GLY A 241 -11.98 3.62 4.25
N SER A 242 -12.96 3.23 5.07
CA SER A 242 -12.74 2.69 6.42
C SER A 242 -11.89 1.41 6.42
N VAL A 243 -12.16 0.51 5.47
CA VAL A 243 -11.41 -0.75 5.30
C VAL A 243 -9.97 -0.48 4.93
N SER A 244 -9.74 0.36 3.92
CA SER A 244 -8.40 0.73 3.46
C SER A 244 -7.59 1.42 4.54
N SER A 245 -8.24 2.31 5.31
CA SER A 245 -7.63 2.98 6.47
C SER A 245 -7.25 1.97 7.56
N ALA A 246 -8.15 1.05 7.91
CA ALA A 246 -7.88 0.03 8.92
C ALA A 246 -6.72 -0.89 8.52
N VAL A 247 -6.71 -1.36 7.27
CA VAL A 247 -5.66 -2.24 6.75
C VAL A 247 -4.32 -1.49 6.69
N ALA A 248 -4.30 -0.28 6.13
CA ALA A 248 -3.07 0.53 6.04
C ALA A 248 -2.45 0.85 7.41
N GLN A 249 -3.28 1.01 8.46
CA GLN A 249 -2.81 1.32 9.81
C GLN A 249 -2.39 0.09 10.62
N SER A 250 -3.06 -1.05 10.42
CA SER A 250 -2.99 -2.18 11.34
C SER A 250 -2.29 -3.41 10.77
N ALA A 251 -2.11 -3.51 9.46
CA ALA A 251 -1.35 -4.59 8.86
C ALA A 251 0.11 -4.56 9.34
N ARG A 252 0.69 -5.75 9.42
CA ARG A 252 2.12 -5.92 9.74
C ARG A 252 2.96 -6.03 8.48
N MET A 253 2.31 -6.47 7.40
CA MET A 253 2.89 -6.69 6.10
C MET A 253 2.83 -5.44 5.23
N PRO A 254 3.65 -5.33 4.19
CA PRO A 254 3.50 -4.31 3.19
C PRO A 254 2.06 -4.23 2.66
N VAL A 255 1.55 -3.01 2.53
CA VAL A 255 0.22 -2.74 2.00
C VAL A 255 0.33 -1.82 0.79
N ILE A 256 -0.33 -2.19 -0.31
CA ILE A 256 -0.55 -1.29 -1.44
C ILE A 256 -2.00 -0.79 -1.38
N VAL A 257 -2.16 0.52 -1.34
CA VAL A 257 -3.46 1.17 -1.51
C VAL A 257 -3.56 1.65 -2.95
N ALA A 258 -4.41 0.99 -3.73
CA ALA A 258 -4.67 1.32 -5.12
C ALA A 258 -5.55 2.58 -5.20
N ARG A 259 -5.13 3.53 -6.03
CA ARG A 259 -5.85 4.79 -6.24
C ARG A 259 -6.16 4.95 -7.71
N GLN A 260 -7.35 5.42 -8.02
CA GLN A 260 -7.68 5.86 -9.38
C GLN A 260 -6.92 7.16 -9.68
N SER A 261 -6.20 7.17 -10.78
CA SER A 261 -5.64 8.37 -11.42
C SER A 261 -6.75 9.22 -12.06
#